data_1aff7f98e7826cde052aa86f1600cbcb
#
_entry.id   1aff7f98e7826cde052aa86f1600cbcb
#
_cell.length_a   1.000
_cell.length_b   1.000
_cell.length_c   1.000
_cell.angle_alpha   90.00
_cell.angle_beta   90.00
_cell.angle_gamma   90.00
#
_symmetry.space_group_name_H-M   'P 1'
#
loop_
_entity.id
_entity.type
_entity.pdbx_description
1 polymer ?
#
loop_
_entity_poly.entity_id
_entity_poly.type
_entity_poly.pdbx_seq_one_letter_code
_entity_poly.pdbx_strand_id
1 'polypeptide(L)'
;LNLRASVAWKIEGATDWCAVSQSEGTKSSVVKLLLTDDGEGVRPRSATLTVSSEMEGVEPQQVTVVQRSTGANTVVVRAGETRAFPARRTDGAYVKGVAADWVWTTDAELLSGLDYDASRNEITCTAAKSKQGSGLVALFDAGGAVVWSWLVWVVDKMPSDVTVGGIAWQDRNVGAEYHSTDPKACVQDFRSYGLFYQWGRKEPFIGAKILSKNKYYEGHAEYPDAFGAMTREVVFNASRTAGWQISGEEMTAATANGNPTTFYTRSSAAMSEGWTEGGKGLNDPCPVGYRVPTAAEWQSLLAYVDGNAAKNQDSGDTYSRWYALNSGGTLIGPSTMFRKGDNGRIHYPGRSAAYCSSTLAGGKPLPMYDWKAGDATGEGTYYERKMTTAYGMRCVKE
;
A
#
# COMPACT_ATOMS: atom_id res chain seq x y z
N LEU A 1 14.44 27.45 3.95
CA LEU A 1 15.63 27.44 3.09
C LEU A 1 16.76 28.20 3.77
N ASN A 2 17.90 27.54 3.92
CA ASN A 2 19.12 28.22 4.41
C ASN A 2 19.94 28.65 3.18
N LEU A 3 19.88 29.92 2.84
CA LEU A 3 20.63 30.50 1.74
C LEU A 3 22.00 30.99 2.27
N ARG A 4 23.08 30.50 1.68
CA ARG A 4 24.43 31.01 1.90
C ARG A 4 24.80 31.81 0.64
N ALA A 5 24.88 33.11 0.76
CA ALA A 5 25.10 34.00 -0.35
C ALA A 5 26.08 35.11 0.03
N SER A 6 27.04 35.39 -0.87
CA SER A 6 27.92 36.56 -0.87
C SER A 6 27.51 37.62 -1.92
N VAL A 7 26.44 37.33 -2.66
CA VAL A 7 25.90 38.17 -3.75
C VAL A 7 24.40 38.39 -3.57
N ALA A 8 23.84 39.37 -4.25
CA ALA A 8 22.40 39.57 -4.30
C ALA A 8 21.71 38.37 -4.97
N TRP A 9 20.59 37.92 -4.41
CA TRP A 9 19.82 36.81 -4.88
C TRP A 9 18.33 37.11 -4.91
N LYS A 10 17.58 36.38 -5.75
CA LYS A 10 16.13 36.38 -5.80
C LYS A 10 15.57 34.98 -5.84
N ILE A 11 14.33 34.79 -5.38
CA ILE A 11 13.57 33.55 -5.44
C ILE A 11 12.34 33.78 -6.29
N GLU A 12 12.17 32.94 -7.31
CA GLU A 12 11.02 32.92 -8.20
C GLU A 12 10.31 31.55 -8.11
N GLY A 13 9.06 31.45 -8.59
CA GLY A 13 8.29 30.21 -8.58
C GLY A 13 7.45 30.02 -7.32
N ALA A 14 7.34 31.03 -6.45
CA ALA A 14 6.35 31.00 -5.35
C ALA A 14 4.92 30.92 -5.91
N THR A 15 4.06 30.19 -5.18
CA THR A 15 2.66 29.96 -5.54
C THR A 15 1.76 30.36 -4.37
N ASP A 16 0.44 30.44 -4.59
CA ASP A 16 -0.53 30.80 -3.55
C ASP A 16 -0.46 29.89 -2.31
N TRP A 17 -0.07 28.63 -2.49
CA TRP A 17 0.05 27.66 -1.41
C TRP A 17 1.48 27.50 -0.86
N CYS A 18 2.49 27.96 -1.60
CA CYS A 18 3.90 27.87 -1.24
C CYS A 18 4.55 29.24 -1.42
N ALA A 19 4.30 30.12 -0.47
CA ALA A 19 4.91 31.44 -0.43
C ALA A 19 6.26 31.40 0.31
N VAL A 20 7.07 32.43 0.09
CA VAL A 20 8.35 32.61 0.79
C VAL A 20 8.29 33.85 1.68
N SER A 21 8.93 33.80 2.85
CA SER A 21 8.96 34.95 3.77
C SER A 21 9.81 36.11 3.25
N GLN A 22 10.66 35.84 2.28
CA GLN A 22 11.54 36.82 1.63
C GLN A 22 11.88 36.32 0.24
N SER A 23 11.65 37.10 -0.78
CA SER A 23 11.87 36.74 -2.20
C SER A 23 13.19 37.27 -2.77
N GLU A 24 13.89 38.16 -2.06
CA GLU A 24 15.18 38.70 -2.49
C GLU A 24 16.08 39.05 -1.29
N GLY A 25 17.38 39.17 -1.50
CA GLY A 25 18.34 39.56 -0.47
C GLY A 25 19.74 39.78 -1.02
N THR A 26 20.62 40.37 -0.20
CA THR A 26 22.01 40.68 -0.58
C THR A 26 23.06 39.94 0.22
N LYS A 27 22.62 39.06 1.15
CA LYS A 27 23.49 38.25 2.02
C LYS A 27 22.80 36.96 2.43
N SER A 28 23.54 36.06 3.07
CA SER A 28 23.00 34.83 3.61
C SER A 28 21.76 35.08 4.49
N SER A 29 20.72 34.28 4.27
CA SER A 29 19.42 34.42 4.95
C SER A 29 18.77 33.06 5.22
N VAL A 30 17.90 33.01 6.22
CA VAL A 30 16.96 31.92 6.44
C VAL A 30 15.60 32.32 5.92
N VAL A 31 15.23 31.80 4.75
CA VAL A 31 13.92 32.05 4.15
C VAL A 31 12.94 30.98 4.60
N LYS A 32 11.85 31.38 5.26
CA LYS A 32 10.78 30.48 5.68
C LYS A 32 9.86 30.20 4.49
N LEU A 33 9.45 28.95 4.34
CA LEU A 33 8.37 28.56 3.43
C LEU A 33 7.05 28.66 4.18
N LEU A 34 6.11 29.39 3.62
CA LEU A 34 4.76 29.58 4.17
C LEU A 34 3.83 28.70 3.33
N LEU A 35 3.45 27.56 3.90
CA LEU A 35 2.59 26.58 3.24
C LEU A 35 1.16 26.77 3.74
N THR A 36 0.20 26.87 2.82
CA THR A 36 -1.21 26.96 3.17
C THR A 36 -1.94 25.67 2.85
N ASP A 37 -2.93 25.34 3.66
CA ASP A 37 -3.92 24.31 3.38
C ASP A 37 -4.88 24.80 2.28
N ASP A 38 -5.42 23.91 1.45
CA ASP A 38 -6.41 24.23 0.43
C ASP A 38 -7.85 24.33 0.98
N GLY A 39 -8.02 24.19 2.30
CA GLY A 39 -9.30 24.28 2.99
C GLY A 39 -10.19 23.02 2.82
N GLU A 40 -9.88 22.16 1.85
CA GLU A 40 -10.58 20.87 1.60
C GLU A 40 -9.75 19.66 1.97
N GLY A 41 -8.57 19.89 2.51
CA GLY A 41 -7.58 18.89 2.83
C GLY A 41 -6.33 18.99 1.96
N VAL A 42 -5.23 18.50 2.46
CA VAL A 42 -3.94 18.62 1.78
C VAL A 42 -3.93 17.72 0.55
N ARG A 43 -4.01 18.32 -0.63
CA ARG A 43 -3.81 17.63 -1.91
C ARG A 43 -2.32 17.50 -2.21
N PRO A 44 -1.87 16.38 -2.81
CA PRO A 44 -0.51 16.27 -3.30
C PRO A 44 -0.25 17.36 -4.34
N ARG A 45 0.78 18.16 -4.11
CA ARG A 45 1.17 19.23 -5.04
C ARG A 45 2.66 19.56 -4.89
N SER A 46 3.25 20.12 -5.92
CA SER A 46 4.65 20.54 -5.91
C SER A 46 4.80 21.95 -6.44
N ALA A 47 5.81 22.66 -5.93
CA ALA A 47 6.26 23.95 -6.45
C ALA A 47 7.77 23.91 -6.60
N THR A 48 8.29 24.44 -7.69
CA THR A 48 9.74 24.58 -7.90
C THR A 48 10.12 26.04 -7.70
N LEU A 49 10.90 26.30 -6.65
CA LEU A 49 11.48 27.61 -6.36
C LEU A 49 12.85 27.68 -7.04
N THR A 50 13.09 28.73 -7.81
CA THR A 50 14.40 28.98 -8.44
C THR A 50 15.09 30.14 -7.69
N VAL A 51 16.24 29.84 -7.10
CA VAL A 51 17.12 30.84 -6.48
C VAL A 51 18.15 31.25 -7.52
N SER A 52 18.20 32.50 -7.89
CA SER A 52 19.08 33.06 -8.92
C SER A 52 19.78 34.32 -8.45
N SER A 53 20.80 34.74 -9.21
CA SER A 53 21.51 36.00 -9.06
C SER A 53 21.68 36.66 -10.42
N GLU A 54 21.72 37.98 -10.49
CA GLU A 54 22.08 38.71 -11.71
C GLU A 54 23.59 38.79 -11.94
N MET A 55 24.40 38.27 -10.99
CA MET A 55 25.85 38.24 -11.11
C MET A 55 26.26 37.18 -12.12
N GLU A 56 27.11 37.57 -13.08
CA GLU A 56 27.66 36.69 -14.10
C GLU A 56 28.42 35.53 -13.47
N GLY A 57 28.19 34.32 -13.98
CA GLY A 57 28.83 33.07 -13.48
C GLY A 57 28.18 32.44 -12.28
N VAL A 58 27.03 32.94 -11.80
CA VAL A 58 26.24 32.31 -10.74
C VAL A 58 25.09 31.53 -11.36
N GLU A 59 25.18 30.20 -11.28
CA GLU A 59 24.14 29.31 -11.81
C GLU A 59 22.91 29.26 -10.88
N PRO A 60 21.68 29.36 -11.45
CA PRO A 60 20.45 29.22 -10.67
C PRO A 60 20.36 27.86 -9.99
N GLN A 61 19.84 27.86 -8.76
CA GLN A 61 19.58 26.63 -8.00
C GLN A 61 18.08 26.42 -7.87
N GLN A 62 17.63 25.18 -8.08
CA GLN A 62 16.23 24.82 -7.94
C GLN A 62 15.96 24.06 -6.65
N VAL A 63 14.87 24.38 -5.97
CA VAL A 63 14.38 23.68 -4.80
C VAL A 63 12.94 23.29 -5.06
N THR A 64 12.67 22.00 -5.12
CA THR A 64 11.32 21.47 -5.23
C THR A 64 10.70 21.32 -3.86
N VAL A 65 9.58 21.98 -3.63
CA VAL A 65 8.76 21.83 -2.42
C VAL A 65 7.61 20.91 -2.76
N VAL A 66 7.52 19.76 -2.05
CA VAL A 66 6.46 18.79 -2.24
C VAL A 66 5.57 18.77 -1.00
N GLN A 67 4.29 19.05 -1.18
CA GLN A 67 3.26 18.84 -0.17
C GLN A 67 2.58 17.50 -0.47
N ARG A 68 2.71 16.53 0.45
CA ARG A 68 2.14 15.19 0.29
C ARG A 68 0.74 15.14 0.86
N SER A 69 -0.11 14.28 0.29
CA SER A 69 -1.41 14.00 0.88
C SER A 69 -1.24 13.42 2.28
N THR A 70 -2.08 13.86 3.20
CA THR A 70 -2.23 13.24 4.53
C THR A 70 -3.28 12.13 4.53
N GLY A 71 -4.00 11.94 3.42
CA GLY A 71 -4.95 10.86 3.23
C GLY A 71 -4.25 9.56 2.83
N ALA A 72 -4.73 8.44 3.37
CA ALA A 72 -4.31 7.10 2.98
C ALA A 72 -5.48 6.13 3.14
N ASN A 73 -5.46 5.04 2.37
CA ASN A 73 -6.46 3.97 2.49
C ASN A 73 -6.04 2.89 3.52
N THR A 74 -4.83 2.99 4.07
CA THR A 74 -4.37 2.16 5.19
C THR A 74 -3.89 3.05 6.33
N VAL A 75 -4.44 2.81 7.51
CA VAL A 75 -4.09 3.45 8.77
C VAL A 75 -3.36 2.43 9.64
N VAL A 76 -2.10 2.70 9.95
CA VAL A 76 -1.31 1.82 10.84
C VAL A 76 -1.50 2.27 12.27
N VAL A 77 -1.87 1.34 13.15
CA VAL A 77 -2.16 1.60 14.57
C VAL A 77 -1.36 0.63 15.43
N ARG A 78 -0.78 1.12 16.52
CA ARG A 78 -0.11 0.22 17.48
C ARG A 78 -1.14 -0.53 18.31
N ALA A 79 -0.82 -1.75 18.68
CA ALA A 79 -1.61 -2.51 19.63
C ALA A 79 -1.76 -1.71 20.95
N GLY A 80 -2.99 -1.56 21.43
CA GLY A 80 -3.35 -0.76 22.61
C GLY A 80 -3.52 0.73 22.37
N GLU A 81 -3.31 1.24 21.17
CA GLU A 81 -3.49 2.65 20.82
C GLU A 81 -4.95 2.96 20.48
N THR A 82 -5.44 4.12 20.93
CA THR A 82 -6.63 4.76 20.37
C THR A 82 -6.17 5.77 19.34
N ARG A 83 -6.63 5.61 18.10
CA ARG A 83 -6.24 6.43 16.98
C ARG A 83 -7.44 7.16 16.39
N ALA A 84 -7.30 8.49 16.26
CA ALA A 84 -8.17 9.28 15.41
C ALA A 84 -7.47 9.54 14.08
N PHE A 85 -8.19 9.43 12.97
CA PHE A 85 -7.69 9.72 11.63
C PHE A 85 -8.77 10.41 10.80
N PRO A 86 -8.40 11.33 9.88
CA PRO A 86 -9.36 12.05 9.07
C PRO A 86 -10.06 11.10 8.10
N ALA A 87 -11.39 11.24 7.97
CA ALA A 87 -12.16 10.58 6.92
C ALA A 87 -11.86 11.25 5.56
N ARG A 88 -10.71 10.92 5.00
CA ARG A 88 -10.10 11.57 3.85
C ARG A 88 -9.54 10.56 2.88
N ARG A 89 -9.71 10.81 1.57
CA ARG A 89 -9.12 10.01 0.50
C ARG A 89 -7.65 10.40 0.28
N THR A 90 -6.94 9.62 -0.52
CA THR A 90 -5.53 9.89 -0.86
C THR A 90 -5.34 11.18 -1.66
N ASP A 91 -6.36 11.63 -2.40
CA ASP A 91 -6.35 12.93 -3.11
C ASP A 91 -6.62 14.13 -2.19
N GLY A 92 -6.76 13.89 -0.88
CA GLY A 92 -7.01 14.91 0.11
C GLY A 92 -8.48 15.27 0.31
N ALA A 93 -9.39 14.81 -0.54
CA ALA A 93 -10.80 15.12 -0.41
C ALA A 93 -11.42 14.44 0.82
N TYR A 94 -12.22 15.19 1.58
CA TYR A 94 -12.99 14.65 2.69
C TYR A 94 -14.13 13.76 2.20
N VAL A 95 -14.35 12.69 2.93
CA VAL A 95 -15.48 11.80 2.74
C VAL A 95 -16.49 12.04 3.87
N LYS A 96 -17.74 12.26 3.54
CA LYS A 96 -18.82 12.52 4.51
C LYS A 96 -19.77 11.36 4.56
N GLY A 97 -20.14 10.95 5.77
CA GLY A 97 -21.13 9.91 6.05
C GLY A 97 -21.87 10.20 7.34
N VAL A 98 -22.53 9.21 7.89
CA VAL A 98 -23.30 9.34 9.14
C VAL A 98 -22.77 8.46 10.26
N ALA A 99 -22.09 7.35 9.94
CA ALA A 99 -21.52 6.44 10.93
C ALA A 99 -20.32 5.70 10.37
N ALA A 100 -19.31 5.46 11.20
CA ALA A 100 -18.22 4.53 10.91
C ALA A 100 -18.44 3.20 11.64
N ASP A 101 -18.11 2.10 10.98
CA ASP A 101 -18.16 0.78 11.58
C ASP A 101 -17.14 -0.15 10.89
N TRP A 102 -16.81 -1.25 11.53
CA TRP A 102 -15.98 -2.27 10.90
C TRP A 102 -16.84 -3.18 9.99
N VAL A 103 -16.25 -3.62 8.90
CA VAL A 103 -16.86 -4.55 7.93
C VAL A 103 -16.41 -5.98 8.22
N TRP A 104 -15.10 -6.15 8.40
CA TRP A 104 -14.50 -7.40 8.84
C TRP A 104 -13.19 -7.14 9.61
N THR A 105 -12.83 -8.07 10.47
CA THR A 105 -11.57 -8.06 11.22
C THR A 105 -10.95 -9.47 11.25
N THR A 106 -9.63 -9.54 11.40
CA THR A 106 -8.93 -10.83 11.55
C THR A 106 -9.09 -11.45 12.93
N ASP A 107 -9.65 -10.71 13.88
CA ASP A 107 -9.97 -11.17 15.24
C ASP A 107 -11.15 -10.34 15.78
N ALA A 108 -12.13 -10.99 16.43
CA ALA A 108 -13.35 -10.36 16.91
C ALA A 108 -13.13 -9.19 17.88
N GLU A 109 -12.02 -9.19 18.63
CA GLU A 109 -11.71 -8.17 19.62
C GLU A 109 -10.61 -7.20 19.15
N LEU A 110 -10.25 -7.25 17.85
CA LEU A 110 -9.13 -6.47 17.33
C LEU A 110 -9.35 -4.96 17.45
N LEU A 111 -10.57 -4.52 17.16
CA LEU A 111 -10.95 -3.10 17.13
C LEU A 111 -12.19 -2.86 18.00
N SER A 112 -12.18 -1.74 18.72
CA SER A 112 -13.30 -1.26 19.54
C SER A 112 -13.38 0.26 19.48
N GLY A 113 -14.46 0.85 20.06
CA GLY A 113 -14.61 2.30 20.17
C GLY A 113 -14.61 3.02 18.82
N LEU A 114 -15.17 2.37 17.78
CA LEU A 114 -15.34 3.00 16.47
C LEU A 114 -16.40 4.08 16.57
N ASP A 115 -16.03 5.29 16.18
CA ASP A 115 -16.89 6.47 16.17
C ASP A 115 -16.54 7.37 14.98
N TYR A 116 -17.52 8.11 14.49
CA TYR A 116 -17.35 9.12 13.46
C TYR A 116 -17.83 10.48 13.96
N ASP A 117 -16.91 11.40 14.17
CA ASP A 117 -17.22 12.79 14.46
C ASP A 117 -17.40 13.57 13.15
N ALA A 118 -18.67 13.82 12.80
CA ALA A 118 -19.03 14.55 11.59
C ALA A 118 -18.60 16.03 11.61
N SER A 119 -18.41 16.63 12.80
CA SER A 119 -17.98 18.01 12.94
C SER A 119 -16.52 18.20 12.61
N ARG A 120 -15.68 17.19 12.93
CA ARG A 120 -14.25 17.16 12.67
C ARG A 120 -13.89 16.33 11.44
N ASN A 121 -14.87 15.58 10.94
CA ASN A 121 -14.70 14.62 9.85
C ASN A 121 -13.58 13.61 10.15
N GLU A 122 -13.58 13.06 11.35
CA GLU A 122 -12.61 12.13 11.88
C GLU A 122 -13.27 10.81 12.30
N ILE A 123 -12.53 9.72 12.08
CA ILE A 123 -12.90 8.38 12.58
C ILE A 123 -11.94 8.05 13.71
N THR A 124 -12.48 7.58 14.83
CA THR A 124 -11.70 7.08 15.97
C THR A 124 -11.85 5.57 16.07
N CYS A 125 -10.78 4.87 16.39
CA CYS A 125 -10.79 3.45 16.73
C CYS A 125 -9.75 3.14 17.81
N THR A 126 -10.01 2.09 18.61
CA THR A 126 -9.09 1.58 19.62
C THR A 126 -8.66 0.17 19.25
N ALA A 127 -7.36 -0.04 19.12
CA ALA A 127 -6.76 -1.34 18.87
C ALA A 127 -6.59 -2.12 20.18
N ALA A 128 -6.81 -3.43 20.17
CA ALA A 128 -6.57 -4.30 21.33
C ALA A 128 -5.09 -4.31 21.73
N LYS A 129 -4.82 -4.39 23.04
CA LYS A 129 -3.45 -4.27 23.60
C LYS A 129 -2.51 -5.41 23.21
N SER A 130 -3.03 -6.62 23.00
CA SER A 130 -2.23 -7.84 22.83
C SER A 130 -2.49 -8.54 21.50
N LYS A 131 -3.17 -7.86 20.58
CA LYS A 131 -3.51 -8.43 19.27
C LYS A 131 -2.91 -7.62 18.15
N GLN A 132 -2.53 -8.32 17.11
CA GLN A 132 -2.11 -7.75 15.82
C GLN A 132 -3.06 -8.28 14.76
N GLY A 133 -3.28 -7.50 13.73
CA GLY A 133 -4.21 -7.92 12.70
C GLY A 133 -4.60 -6.81 11.76
N SER A 134 -5.65 -7.09 11.01
CA SER A 134 -6.23 -6.17 10.04
C SER A 134 -7.73 -6.11 10.22
N GLY A 135 -8.28 -4.91 10.13
CA GLY A 135 -9.72 -4.66 10.09
C GLY A 135 -10.06 -3.69 8.97
N LEU A 136 -11.09 -3.98 8.21
CA LEU A 136 -11.63 -3.04 7.25
C LEU A 136 -12.71 -2.21 7.95
N VAL A 137 -12.47 -0.92 8.08
CA VAL A 137 -13.39 0.07 8.62
C VAL A 137 -14.00 0.84 7.46
N ALA A 138 -15.29 1.12 7.51
CA ALA A 138 -15.98 1.89 6.48
C ALA A 138 -16.83 3.00 7.10
N LEU A 139 -16.98 4.08 6.33
CA LEU A 139 -17.93 5.15 6.57
C LEU A 139 -19.18 4.88 5.75
N PHE A 140 -20.34 4.97 6.38
CA PHE A 140 -21.63 4.66 5.79
C PHE A 140 -22.50 5.91 5.65
N ASP A 141 -23.32 5.94 4.61
CA ASP A 141 -24.36 6.93 4.43
C ASP A 141 -25.63 6.60 5.26
N ALA A 142 -26.65 7.45 5.19
CA ALA A 142 -27.91 7.26 5.90
C ALA A 142 -28.69 6.02 5.43
N GLY A 143 -28.45 5.54 4.23
CA GLY A 143 -29.02 4.31 3.67
C GLY A 143 -28.26 3.05 4.05
N GLY A 144 -27.12 3.18 4.74
CA GLY A 144 -26.25 2.07 5.11
C GLY A 144 -25.30 1.62 3.99
N ALA A 145 -25.21 2.37 2.88
CA ALA A 145 -24.24 2.10 1.82
C ALA A 145 -22.84 2.59 2.22
N VAL A 146 -21.80 1.85 1.77
CA VAL A 146 -20.42 2.23 1.99
C VAL A 146 -20.07 3.45 1.15
N VAL A 147 -19.67 4.53 1.80
CA VAL A 147 -19.17 5.74 1.14
C VAL A 147 -17.68 5.61 0.84
N TRP A 148 -16.90 5.15 1.82
CA TRP A 148 -15.46 4.88 1.70
C TRP A 148 -15.00 3.90 2.77
N SER A 149 -13.86 3.24 2.54
CA SER A 149 -13.29 2.31 3.51
C SER A 149 -11.79 2.49 3.68
N TRP A 150 -11.30 2.13 4.84
CA TRP A 150 -9.88 2.14 5.23
C TRP A 150 -9.49 0.81 5.83
N LEU A 151 -8.30 0.34 5.50
CA LEU A 151 -7.68 -0.74 6.23
C LEU A 151 -7.07 -0.19 7.52
N VAL A 152 -7.53 -0.63 8.67
CA VAL A 152 -6.86 -0.41 9.96
C VAL A 152 -5.92 -1.59 10.20
N TRP A 153 -4.62 -1.32 10.15
CA TRP A 153 -3.58 -2.32 10.30
C TRP A 153 -2.94 -2.19 11.68
N VAL A 154 -3.28 -3.14 12.57
CA VAL A 154 -2.82 -3.18 13.96
C VAL A 154 -1.51 -3.95 14.06
N VAL A 155 -0.49 -3.30 14.60
CA VAL A 155 0.89 -3.83 14.71
C VAL A 155 1.45 -3.64 16.13
N ASP A 156 2.37 -4.49 16.53
CA ASP A 156 3.18 -4.29 17.75
C ASP A 156 4.26 -3.23 17.53
N LYS A 157 4.92 -3.29 16.38
CA LYS A 157 5.97 -2.38 15.94
C LYS A 157 5.63 -1.78 14.60
N MET A 158 5.66 -0.45 14.54
CA MET A 158 5.43 0.28 13.29
C MET A 158 6.36 -0.23 12.18
N PRO A 159 5.84 -0.40 10.94
CA PRO A 159 6.69 -0.70 9.80
C PRO A 159 7.79 0.35 9.65
N SER A 160 8.97 -0.11 9.26
CA SER A 160 10.16 0.71 9.05
C SER A 160 10.65 0.65 7.62
N ASP A 161 11.48 1.60 7.23
CA ASP A 161 12.11 1.62 5.91
C ASP A 161 13.32 0.69 5.87
N VAL A 162 13.44 -0.06 4.77
CA VAL A 162 14.65 -0.80 4.40
C VAL A 162 15.07 -0.34 3.02
N THR A 163 16.23 0.31 2.91
CA THR A 163 16.72 0.84 1.64
C THR A 163 17.47 -0.22 0.85
N VAL A 164 17.02 -0.46 -0.37
CA VAL A 164 17.63 -1.41 -1.32
C VAL A 164 17.76 -0.74 -2.68
N GLY A 165 18.95 -0.72 -3.23
CA GLY A 165 19.19 -0.10 -4.54
C GLY A 165 18.80 1.39 -4.60
N GLY A 166 18.89 2.12 -3.48
CA GLY A 166 18.47 3.51 -3.38
C GLY A 166 16.96 3.73 -3.17
N ILE A 167 16.15 2.66 -3.12
CA ILE A 167 14.71 2.71 -2.92
C ILE A 167 14.40 2.28 -1.49
N ALA A 168 13.59 3.07 -0.78
CA ALA A 168 13.13 2.76 0.58
C ALA A 168 11.83 1.93 0.51
N TRP A 169 11.91 0.67 0.93
CA TRP A 169 10.81 -0.30 0.99
C TRP A 169 10.30 -0.41 2.42
N GLN A 170 9.00 -0.64 2.61
CA GLN A 170 8.52 -1.09 3.91
C GLN A 170 9.11 -2.46 4.24
N ASP A 171 9.49 -2.67 5.51
CA ASP A 171 10.10 -3.93 5.99
C ASP A 171 9.18 -5.17 5.83
N ARG A 172 7.86 -4.96 5.71
CA ARG A 172 6.84 -6.01 5.62
C ARG A 172 5.71 -5.67 4.66
N ASN A 173 4.92 -6.68 4.28
CA ASN A 173 3.74 -6.51 3.44
C ASN A 173 2.61 -5.80 4.19
N VAL A 174 1.77 -5.07 3.46
CA VAL A 174 0.58 -4.42 4.04
C VAL A 174 -0.35 -5.48 4.65
N GLY A 175 -0.76 -5.25 5.89
CA GLY A 175 -1.61 -6.17 6.63
C GLY A 175 -0.89 -7.39 7.23
N ALA A 176 0.44 -7.46 7.15
CA ALA A 176 1.21 -8.51 7.82
C ALA A 176 1.12 -8.34 9.35
N GLU A 177 0.64 -9.38 10.02
CA GLU A 177 0.48 -9.40 11.48
C GLU A 177 1.76 -9.86 12.18
N TYR A 178 2.53 -10.71 11.51
CA TYR A 178 3.79 -11.21 12.00
C TYR A 178 4.94 -10.62 11.19
N HIS A 179 5.95 -10.14 11.89
CA HIS A 179 7.20 -9.70 11.30
C HIS A 179 8.37 -10.20 12.12
N SER A 180 9.33 -10.80 11.46
CA SER A 180 10.59 -11.26 12.06
C SER A 180 11.75 -10.82 11.18
N THR A 181 12.87 -10.50 11.79
CA THR A 181 14.15 -10.30 11.11
C THR A 181 14.85 -11.63 10.80
N ASP A 182 14.39 -12.74 11.39
CA ASP A 182 14.76 -14.08 10.98
C ASP A 182 13.95 -14.48 9.74
N PRO A 183 14.59 -14.61 8.57
CA PRO A 183 13.90 -14.94 7.34
C PRO A 183 13.15 -16.28 7.42
N LYS A 184 13.75 -17.29 8.05
CA LYS A 184 13.16 -18.62 8.15
C LYS A 184 11.87 -18.60 8.98
N ALA A 185 11.88 -17.92 10.12
CA ALA A 185 10.70 -17.77 10.96
C ALA A 185 9.61 -16.97 10.22
N CYS A 186 9.98 -15.88 9.53
CA CYS A 186 9.03 -15.06 8.79
C CYS A 186 8.33 -15.83 7.67
N VAL A 187 9.06 -16.64 6.91
CA VAL A 187 8.49 -17.38 5.78
C VAL A 187 7.66 -18.59 6.18
N GLN A 188 7.85 -19.11 7.38
CA GLN A 188 7.05 -20.22 7.91
C GLN A 188 5.70 -19.80 8.47
N ASP A 189 5.50 -18.51 8.74
CA ASP A 189 4.28 -17.99 9.32
C ASP A 189 3.44 -17.23 8.28
N PHE A 190 2.28 -17.80 7.90
CA PHE A 190 1.38 -17.17 6.92
C PHE A 190 0.91 -15.76 7.34
N ARG A 191 0.97 -15.42 8.63
CA ARG A 191 0.62 -14.08 9.13
C ARG A 191 1.60 -13.00 8.65
N SER A 192 2.79 -13.39 8.19
CA SER A 192 3.76 -12.47 7.54
C SER A 192 3.40 -12.11 6.11
N TYR A 193 2.48 -12.82 5.48
CA TYR A 193 2.19 -12.69 4.05
C TYR A 193 1.40 -11.44 3.70
N GLY A 194 0.71 -10.86 4.69
CA GLY A 194 -0.14 -9.69 4.49
C GLY A 194 -1.41 -10.03 3.69
N LEU A 195 -1.91 -9.01 3.01
CA LEU A 195 -3.20 -9.06 2.31
C LEU A 195 -3.00 -8.96 0.79
N PHE A 196 -4.04 -9.37 0.05
CA PHE A 196 -4.06 -9.42 -1.41
C PHE A 196 -4.95 -8.34 -1.99
N TYR A 197 -4.54 -7.75 -3.10
CA TYR A 197 -5.24 -6.64 -3.75
C TYR A 197 -5.47 -6.92 -5.23
N GLN A 198 -6.70 -6.75 -5.71
CA GLN A 198 -6.99 -6.65 -7.14
C GLN A 198 -6.46 -5.31 -7.65
N TRP A 199 -5.96 -5.29 -8.87
CA TRP A 199 -5.31 -4.09 -9.40
C TRP A 199 -6.23 -2.87 -9.44
N GLY A 200 -5.73 -1.73 -9.02
CA GLY A 200 -6.48 -0.47 -8.96
C GLY A 200 -7.44 -0.36 -7.76
N ARG A 201 -7.42 -1.32 -6.84
CA ARG A 201 -8.33 -1.41 -5.70
C ARG A 201 -7.61 -1.17 -4.37
N LYS A 202 -8.30 -0.56 -3.40
CA LYS A 202 -7.80 -0.30 -2.05
C LYS A 202 -8.27 -1.32 -1.00
N GLU A 203 -9.38 -2.03 -1.27
CA GLU A 203 -9.90 -3.05 -0.36
C GLU A 203 -9.17 -4.37 -0.54
N PRO A 204 -8.62 -4.93 0.55
CA PRO A 204 -7.87 -6.18 0.49
C PRO A 204 -8.75 -7.41 0.60
N PHE A 205 -8.14 -8.53 0.20
CA PHE A 205 -8.62 -9.88 0.46
C PHE A 205 -7.64 -10.63 1.35
N ILE A 206 -8.16 -11.58 2.11
CA ILE A 206 -7.39 -12.42 3.01
C ILE A 206 -6.64 -13.51 2.24
N GLY A 207 -5.54 -14.04 2.80
CA GLY A 207 -4.74 -15.12 2.24
C GLY A 207 -5.12 -16.51 2.73
N ALA A 208 -4.25 -17.50 2.43
CA ALA A 208 -4.36 -18.86 2.91
C ALA A 208 -3.98 -18.96 4.39
N LYS A 209 -4.55 -19.91 5.10
CA LYS A 209 -4.14 -20.29 6.47
C LYS A 209 -3.17 -21.48 6.50
N ILE A 210 -3.00 -22.16 5.39
CA ILE A 210 -2.07 -23.29 5.24
C ILE A 210 -1.10 -22.98 4.12
N LEU A 211 0.19 -23.10 4.41
CA LEU A 211 1.26 -22.89 3.46
C LEU A 211 1.99 -24.22 3.30
N SER A 212 1.98 -24.75 2.09
CA SER A 212 2.76 -25.97 1.80
C SER A 212 3.02 -26.08 0.31
N LYS A 213 4.29 -26.14 -0.07
CA LYS A 213 4.70 -26.41 -1.45
C LYS A 213 4.41 -27.85 -1.87
N ASN A 214 4.31 -28.80 -0.91
CA ASN A 214 4.23 -30.22 -1.18
C ASN A 214 2.80 -30.77 -1.16
N LYS A 215 1.93 -30.27 -0.28
CA LYS A 215 0.56 -30.78 -0.12
C LYS A 215 -0.36 -30.54 -1.32
N TYR A 216 0.01 -29.60 -2.20
CA TYR A 216 -0.82 -29.19 -3.35
C TYR A 216 -0.15 -29.49 -4.68
N TYR A 217 0.94 -30.25 -4.69
CA TYR A 217 1.72 -30.55 -5.88
C TYR A 217 1.09 -31.65 -6.75
N GLU A 218 0.34 -32.58 -6.16
CA GLU A 218 -0.25 -33.72 -6.85
C GLU A 218 -1.55 -33.37 -7.60
N GLY A 219 -1.52 -32.37 -8.48
CA GLY A 219 -2.64 -32.03 -9.34
C GLY A 219 -3.61 -30.97 -8.80
N HIS A 220 -3.40 -30.46 -7.59
CA HIS A 220 -4.21 -29.39 -6.99
C HIS A 220 -3.41 -28.11 -6.78
N ALA A 221 -3.17 -27.39 -7.87
CA ALA A 221 -2.51 -26.10 -7.85
C ALA A 221 -3.29 -24.99 -7.12
N GLU A 222 -4.52 -25.27 -6.72
CA GLU A 222 -5.49 -24.29 -6.20
C GLU A 222 -6.24 -24.87 -5.01
N TYR A 223 -6.61 -23.99 -4.08
CA TYR A 223 -7.60 -24.37 -3.08
C TYR A 223 -8.98 -24.52 -3.74
N PRO A 224 -9.78 -25.53 -3.36
CA PRO A 224 -11.03 -25.86 -4.03
C PRO A 224 -12.04 -24.72 -3.99
N ASP A 225 -12.05 -23.93 -2.90
CA ASP A 225 -12.97 -22.83 -2.67
C ASP A 225 -12.23 -21.51 -2.58
N ALA A 226 -12.81 -20.45 -3.13
CA ALA A 226 -12.20 -19.13 -3.12
C ALA A 226 -11.99 -18.59 -1.69
N PHE A 227 -13.01 -18.73 -0.84
CA PHE A 227 -13.02 -18.27 0.54
C PHE A 227 -13.46 -19.36 1.52
N GLY A 228 -13.20 -20.63 1.18
CA GLY A 228 -13.58 -21.80 1.98
C GLY A 228 -12.60 -22.10 3.10
N ALA A 229 -12.65 -23.35 3.59
CA ALA A 229 -11.94 -23.83 4.77
C ALA A 229 -10.41 -23.66 4.77
N MET A 230 -9.81 -23.50 3.58
CA MET A 230 -8.36 -23.29 3.42
C MET A 230 -7.94 -21.81 3.49
N THR A 231 -8.92 -20.90 3.45
CA THR A 231 -8.71 -19.48 3.61
C THR A 231 -8.58 -19.14 5.09
N ARG A 232 -7.75 -18.17 5.39
CA ARG A 232 -7.67 -17.60 6.73
C ARG A 232 -9.02 -17.08 7.18
N GLU A 233 -9.39 -17.34 8.41
CA GLU A 233 -10.67 -16.91 8.96
C GLU A 233 -10.63 -15.41 9.28
N VAL A 234 -11.78 -14.76 9.12
CA VAL A 234 -12.05 -13.39 9.54
C VAL A 234 -13.43 -13.35 10.19
N VAL A 235 -13.64 -12.35 11.02
CA VAL A 235 -14.94 -12.07 11.62
C VAL A 235 -15.61 -10.99 10.81
N PHE A 236 -16.83 -11.25 10.37
CA PHE A 236 -17.66 -10.27 9.65
C PHE A 236 -18.66 -9.58 10.58
N ASN A 237 -18.85 -8.29 10.37
CA ASN A 237 -19.95 -7.57 10.98
C ASN A 237 -21.25 -7.87 10.21
N ALA A 238 -22.08 -8.74 10.76
CA ALA A 238 -23.31 -9.17 10.11
C ALA A 238 -24.33 -8.04 9.84
N SER A 239 -24.17 -6.89 10.52
CA SER A 239 -24.99 -5.69 10.25
C SER A 239 -24.50 -4.92 9.02
N ARG A 240 -23.30 -5.21 8.50
CA ARG A 240 -22.65 -4.46 7.43
C ARG A 240 -22.36 -5.28 6.18
N THR A 241 -22.22 -6.58 6.31
CA THR A 241 -21.91 -7.46 5.17
C THR A 241 -22.39 -8.90 5.42
N ALA A 242 -22.72 -9.60 4.33
CA ALA A 242 -22.98 -11.02 4.34
C ALA A 242 -21.69 -11.89 4.26
N GLY A 243 -20.50 -11.27 4.26
CA GLY A 243 -19.22 -11.95 4.10
C GLY A 243 -18.62 -11.82 2.69
N TRP A 244 -17.64 -12.66 2.38
CA TRP A 244 -17.00 -12.66 1.06
C TRP A 244 -17.98 -13.08 -0.02
N GLN A 245 -18.01 -12.31 -1.10
CA GLN A 245 -18.79 -12.57 -2.30
C GLN A 245 -17.87 -12.71 -3.52
N ILE A 246 -18.31 -13.45 -4.53
CA ILE A 246 -17.69 -13.48 -5.85
C ILE A 246 -18.71 -12.96 -6.85
N SER A 247 -18.32 -11.98 -7.67
CA SER A 247 -19.19 -11.39 -8.67
C SER A 247 -18.61 -11.53 -10.08
N GLY A 248 -19.46 -11.93 -11.03
CA GLY A 248 -19.20 -11.87 -12.47
C GLY A 248 -19.50 -10.49 -13.08
N GLU A 249 -19.96 -9.53 -12.28
CA GLU A 249 -20.14 -8.16 -12.71
C GLU A 249 -18.80 -7.48 -12.98
N GLU A 250 -18.85 -6.39 -13.72
CA GLU A 250 -17.65 -5.64 -14.09
C GLU A 250 -17.16 -4.79 -12.91
N MET A 251 -15.91 -5.01 -12.50
CA MET A 251 -15.25 -4.20 -11.48
C MET A 251 -14.97 -2.81 -12.03
N THR A 252 -15.53 -1.80 -11.38
CA THR A 252 -15.20 -0.40 -11.53
C THR A 252 -14.71 0.15 -10.18
N ALA A 253 -14.11 1.33 -10.15
CA ALA A 253 -13.74 1.95 -8.88
C ALA A 253 -14.96 2.14 -7.96
N ALA A 254 -16.11 2.54 -8.53
CA ALA A 254 -17.35 2.73 -7.78
C ALA A 254 -17.89 1.42 -7.21
N THR A 255 -17.99 0.35 -8.03
CA THR A 255 -18.50 -0.95 -7.55
C THR A 255 -17.57 -1.58 -6.52
N ALA A 256 -16.24 -1.46 -6.69
CA ALA A 256 -15.27 -1.96 -5.73
C ALA A 256 -15.34 -1.22 -4.39
N ASN A 257 -15.40 0.13 -4.42
CA ASN A 257 -15.49 0.94 -3.21
C ASN A 257 -16.82 0.72 -2.45
N GLY A 258 -17.95 0.56 -3.17
CA GLY A 258 -19.25 0.30 -2.58
C GLY A 258 -19.43 -1.12 -2.05
N ASN A 259 -18.66 -2.09 -2.55
CA ASN A 259 -18.76 -3.50 -2.18
C ASN A 259 -17.39 -4.07 -1.75
N PRO A 260 -16.90 -3.68 -0.58
CA PRO A 260 -15.51 -3.94 -0.16
C PRO A 260 -15.20 -5.43 0.07
N THR A 261 -16.21 -6.29 0.25
CA THR A 261 -16.05 -7.75 0.44
C THR A 261 -16.28 -8.57 -0.83
N THR A 262 -16.54 -7.91 -1.97
CA THR A 262 -16.83 -8.59 -3.25
C THR A 262 -15.56 -8.75 -4.08
N PHE A 263 -15.21 -9.99 -4.41
CA PHE A 263 -14.15 -10.32 -5.38
C PHE A 263 -14.76 -10.35 -6.79
N TYR A 264 -14.23 -9.53 -7.68
CA TYR A 264 -14.70 -9.43 -9.05
C TYR A 264 -13.89 -10.32 -9.99
N THR A 265 -14.57 -11.01 -10.89
CA THR A 265 -13.93 -11.88 -11.91
C THR A 265 -13.85 -11.23 -13.28
N ARG A 266 -14.41 -10.02 -13.43
CA ARG A 266 -14.31 -9.16 -14.61
C ARG A 266 -13.95 -7.74 -14.18
N SER A 267 -13.26 -7.00 -15.04
CA SER A 267 -12.87 -5.60 -14.76
C SER A 267 -13.09 -4.72 -15.97
N SER A 268 -13.49 -3.48 -15.73
CA SER A 268 -13.53 -2.45 -16.76
C SER A 268 -12.14 -1.89 -17.05
N ALA A 269 -11.99 -1.28 -18.23
CA ALA A 269 -10.77 -0.55 -18.57
C ALA A 269 -10.52 0.66 -17.63
N ALA A 270 -11.59 1.23 -17.04
CA ALA A 270 -11.50 2.35 -16.09
C ALA A 270 -10.77 1.99 -14.79
N MET A 271 -10.60 0.71 -14.46
CA MET A 271 -9.74 0.31 -13.33
C MET A 271 -8.28 0.70 -13.52
N SER A 272 -7.84 1.00 -14.74
CA SER A 272 -6.49 1.52 -15.02
C SER A 272 -6.18 2.85 -14.32
N GLU A 273 -7.18 3.58 -13.85
CA GLU A 273 -7.05 4.84 -13.11
C GLU A 273 -6.98 4.64 -11.59
N GLY A 274 -7.19 3.43 -11.08
CA GLY A 274 -7.24 3.13 -9.65
C GLY A 274 -5.90 3.34 -8.94
N TRP A 275 -4.78 2.99 -9.59
CA TRP A 275 -3.42 3.24 -9.12
C TRP A 275 -2.67 4.09 -10.13
N THR A 276 -1.81 4.99 -9.62
CA THR A 276 -0.99 5.87 -10.45
C THR A 276 0.43 5.34 -10.52
N GLU A 277 0.97 5.15 -11.70
CA GLU A 277 2.35 4.71 -11.87
C GLU A 277 3.33 5.73 -11.31
N GLY A 278 4.17 5.28 -10.38
CA GLY A 278 5.15 6.13 -9.71
C GLY A 278 4.60 7.18 -8.75
N GLY A 279 3.27 7.21 -8.52
CA GLY A 279 2.60 8.15 -7.60
C GLY A 279 1.55 7.48 -6.72
N LYS A 280 1.00 8.22 -5.76
CA LYS A 280 -0.07 7.75 -4.90
C LYS A 280 -1.42 8.05 -5.54
N GLY A 281 -2.02 7.01 -6.16
CA GLY A 281 -3.34 7.10 -6.77
C GLY A 281 -4.49 7.08 -5.75
N LEU A 282 -5.72 7.34 -6.22
CA LEU A 282 -6.91 7.44 -5.36
C LEU A 282 -7.16 6.17 -4.55
N ASN A 283 -7.01 5.03 -5.17
CA ASN A 283 -7.22 3.72 -4.54
C ASN A 283 -5.90 3.04 -4.09
N ASP A 284 -4.81 3.81 -3.96
CA ASP A 284 -3.54 3.27 -3.47
C ASP A 284 -3.71 2.71 -2.04
N PRO A 285 -3.43 1.43 -1.80
CA PRO A 285 -3.66 0.80 -0.50
C PRO A 285 -2.53 1.02 0.51
N CYS A 286 -1.45 1.70 0.12
CA CYS A 286 -0.31 1.91 1.00
C CYS A 286 -0.58 2.97 2.07
N PRO A 287 0.06 2.91 3.24
CA PRO A 287 -0.02 3.93 4.28
C PRO A 287 0.47 5.32 3.81
N VAL A 288 0.24 6.33 4.63
CA VAL A 288 0.76 7.70 4.41
C VAL A 288 2.27 7.67 4.17
N GLY A 289 2.75 8.39 3.16
CA GLY A 289 4.16 8.50 2.79
C GLY A 289 4.70 7.30 1.99
N TYR A 290 3.82 6.35 1.64
CA TYR A 290 4.16 5.19 0.83
C TYR A 290 3.15 5.02 -0.30
N ARG A 291 3.59 4.37 -1.37
CA ARG A 291 2.78 4.06 -2.55
C ARG A 291 3.04 2.65 -3.08
N VAL A 292 2.19 2.22 -3.99
CA VAL A 292 2.41 0.99 -4.76
C VAL A 292 3.66 1.14 -5.63
N PRO A 293 4.63 0.20 -5.58
CA PRO A 293 5.84 0.27 -6.39
C PRO A 293 5.53 0.08 -7.88
N THR A 294 6.40 0.61 -8.73
CA THR A 294 6.41 0.34 -10.17
C THR A 294 7.09 -0.99 -10.48
N ALA A 295 6.86 -1.52 -11.69
CA ALA A 295 7.58 -2.71 -12.15
C ALA A 295 9.10 -2.45 -12.27
N ALA A 296 9.52 -1.24 -12.63
CA ALA A 296 10.93 -0.87 -12.70
C ALA A 296 11.61 -0.88 -11.32
N GLU A 297 10.91 -0.45 -10.27
CA GLU A 297 11.41 -0.54 -8.89
C GLU A 297 11.56 -1.99 -8.43
N TRP A 298 10.60 -2.85 -8.76
CA TRP A 298 10.73 -4.28 -8.53
C TRP A 298 11.92 -4.90 -9.29
N GLN A 299 12.12 -4.53 -10.56
CA GLN A 299 13.28 -4.98 -11.33
C GLN A 299 14.60 -4.54 -10.69
N SER A 300 14.67 -3.30 -10.21
CA SER A 300 15.86 -2.78 -9.50
C SER A 300 16.13 -3.57 -8.21
N LEU A 301 15.08 -3.89 -7.44
CA LEU A 301 15.20 -4.73 -6.25
C LEU A 301 15.74 -6.12 -6.60
N LEU A 302 15.15 -6.78 -7.61
CA LEU A 302 15.57 -8.13 -8.01
C LEU A 302 17.00 -8.15 -8.55
N ALA A 303 17.37 -7.16 -9.36
CA ALA A 303 18.75 -7.03 -9.88
C ALA A 303 19.76 -6.83 -8.74
N TYR A 304 19.42 -6.02 -7.73
CA TYR A 304 20.24 -5.86 -6.54
C TYR A 304 20.41 -7.17 -5.77
N VAL A 305 19.31 -7.89 -5.58
CA VAL A 305 19.27 -9.19 -4.88
C VAL A 305 20.16 -10.21 -5.60
N ASP A 306 20.02 -10.35 -6.90
CA ASP A 306 20.78 -11.30 -7.72
C ASP A 306 22.30 -10.96 -7.71
N GLY A 307 22.63 -9.66 -7.77
CA GLY A 307 24.02 -9.18 -7.71
C GLY A 307 24.69 -9.34 -6.34
N ASN A 308 23.91 -9.42 -5.24
CA ASN A 308 24.43 -9.46 -3.87
C ASN A 308 24.22 -10.81 -3.17
N ALA A 309 24.02 -11.89 -3.94
CA ALA A 309 23.85 -13.26 -3.44
C ALA A 309 22.73 -13.41 -2.36
N ALA A 310 21.69 -12.62 -2.47
CA ALA A 310 20.47 -12.84 -1.68
C ALA A 310 19.88 -14.20 -2.07
N LYS A 311 19.51 -15.01 -1.08
CA LYS A 311 19.22 -16.42 -1.30
C LYS A 311 17.75 -16.72 -1.10
N ASN A 312 17.22 -17.60 -1.95
CA ASN A 312 15.99 -18.29 -1.64
C ASN A 312 16.16 -19.08 -0.36
N GLN A 313 15.26 -18.89 0.61
CA GLN A 313 15.16 -19.77 1.78
C GLN A 313 14.11 -20.83 1.49
N ASP A 314 14.56 -22.07 1.49
CA ASP A 314 13.68 -23.22 1.57
C ASP A 314 13.51 -23.59 3.04
N SER A 315 12.31 -23.44 3.55
CA SER A 315 11.94 -23.82 4.92
C SER A 315 11.30 -25.21 4.99
N GLY A 316 11.64 -26.08 4.05
CA GLY A 316 11.04 -27.40 3.91
C GLY A 316 9.77 -27.33 3.05
N ASP A 317 8.63 -27.02 3.64
CA ASP A 317 7.34 -26.96 2.93
C ASP A 317 7.03 -25.59 2.29
N THR A 318 7.85 -24.57 2.55
CA THR A 318 7.57 -23.20 2.13
C THR A 318 8.79 -22.55 1.50
N TYR A 319 8.63 -21.90 0.36
CA TYR A 319 9.66 -21.07 -0.25
C TYR A 319 9.48 -19.60 0.12
N SER A 320 10.59 -18.89 0.22
CA SER A 320 10.58 -17.43 0.15
C SER A 320 11.89 -16.91 -0.35
N ARG A 321 11.83 -15.82 -1.11
CA ARG A 321 12.99 -14.95 -1.26
C ARG A 321 13.01 -13.97 -0.09
N TRP A 322 14.13 -13.90 0.56
CA TRP A 322 14.45 -12.90 1.53
C TRP A 322 15.75 -12.23 1.14
N TYR A 323 15.89 -11.00 1.54
CA TYR A 323 16.98 -10.15 1.12
C TYR A 323 17.71 -9.65 2.34
N ALA A 324 18.88 -10.22 2.63
CA ALA A 324 19.77 -9.70 3.65
C ALA A 324 20.56 -8.54 3.05
N LEU A 325 20.45 -7.38 3.67
CA LEU A 325 21.14 -6.17 3.22
C LEU A 325 22.33 -5.88 4.11
N ASN A 326 23.43 -5.46 3.50
CA ASN A 326 24.68 -5.08 4.20
C ASN A 326 24.56 -3.82 5.06
N SER A 327 23.44 -3.11 5.02
CA SER A 327 23.21 -1.85 5.74
C SER A 327 22.34 -1.98 6.99
N GLY A 328 22.27 -3.17 7.61
CA GLY A 328 21.61 -3.35 8.91
C GLY A 328 20.11 -3.59 8.84
N GLY A 329 19.53 -3.84 7.68
CA GLY A 329 18.13 -4.20 7.51
C GLY A 329 17.95 -5.52 6.76
N THR A 330 16.87 -6.24 7.05
CA THR A 330 16.44 -7.43 6.30
C THR A 330 15.11 -7.15 5.65
N LEU A 331 15.08 -7.23 4.32
CA LEU A 331 13.86 -7.18 3.54
C LEU A 331 13.46 -8.62 3.16
N ILE A 332 12.28 -9.06 3.58
CA ILE A 332 11.81 -10.41 3.35
C ILE A 332 10.64 -10.37 2.36
N GLY A 333 10.72 -11.17 1.30
CA GLY A 333 9.66 -11.36 0.31
C GLY A 333 8.96 -12.70 0.49
N PRO A 334 7.94 -12.84 1.36
CA PRO A 334 7.23 -14.09 1.55
C PRO A 334 6.57 -14.59 0.26
N SER A 335 6.46 -15.92 0.14
CA SER A 335 5.84 -16.60 -1.01
C SER A 335 4.32 -16.48 -0.97
N THR A 336 3.83 -15.29 -1.21
CA THR A 336 2.40 -14.97 -1.12
C THR A 336 1.56 -15.67 -2.18
N MET A 337 2.11 -15.88 -3.39
CA MET A 337 1.38 -16.17 -4.60
C MET A 337 0.19 -15.22 -4.82
N PHE A 338 -0.90 -15.68 -5.39
CA PHE A 338 -2.01 -14.80 -5.75
C PHE A 338 -3.38 -15.49 -5.63
N ARG A 339 -4.45 -14.70 -5.67
CA ARG A 339 -5.80 -15.18 -5.93
C ARG A 339 -6.11 -15.04 -7.42
N LYS A 340 -6.57 -16.11 -8.04
CA LYS A 340 -6.89 -16.16 -9.47
C LYS A 340 -8.02 -15.19 -9.82
N GLY A 341 -7.82 -14.45 -10.89
CA GLY A 341 -8.76 -13.41 -11.31
C GLY A 341 -10.09 -13.92 -11.87
N ASP A 342 -10.19 -15.18 -12.24
CA ASP A 342 -11.38 -15.81 -12.81
C ASP A 342 -12.31 -16.44 -11.77
N ASN A 343 -11.81 -16.77 -10.57
CA ASN A 343 -12.58 -17.51 -9.58
C ASN A 343 -12.25 -17.17 -8.12
N GLY A 344 -11.29 -16.29 -7.86
CA GLY A 344 -10.86 -15.88 -6.51
C GLY A 344 -10.10 -16.94 -5.72
N ARG A 345 -9.83 -18.12 -6.27
CA ARG A 345 -9.11 -19.19 -5.59
C ARG A 345 -7.65 -18.83 -5.36
N ILE A 346 -7.11 -19.24 -4.21
CA ILE A 346 -5.68 -19.08 -3.93
C ILE A 346 -4.89 -20.10 -4.76
N HIS A 347 -3.81 -19.60 -5.38
CA HIS A 347 -2.94 -20.37 -6.25
C HIS A 347 -1.58 -20.55 -5.60
N TYR A 348 -1.10 -21.76 -5.45
CA TYR A 348 0.22 -22.18 -4.95
C TYR A 348 0.75 -21.37 -3.73
N PRO A 349 0.01 -21.22 -2.63
CA PRO A 349 0.51 -20.49 -1.47
C PRO A 349 1.75 -21.18 -0.88
N GLY A 350 2.78 -20.41 -0.56
CA GLY A 350 4.04 -20.91 -0.06
C GLY A 350 5.05 -21.32 -1.14
N ARG A 351 4.72 -21.20 -2.45
CA ARG A 351 5.62 -21.65 -3.53
C ARG A 351 6.42 -20.54 -4.18
N SER A 352 5.82 -19.38 -4.39
CA SER A 352 6.47 -18.24 -5.04
C SER A 352 5.97 -16.92 -4.49
N ALA A 353 6.78 -15.89 -4.60
CA ALA A 353 6.38 -14.54 -4.30
C ALA A 353 5.69 -13.92 -5.52
N ALA A 354 4.57 -13.22 -5.27
CA ALA A 354 3.88 -12.44 -6.28
C ALA A 354 3.31 -11.17 -5.65
N TYR A 355 3.66 -10.02 -6.20
CA TYR A 355 3.34 -8.72 -5.63
C TYR A 355 2.78 -7.76 -6.67
N CYS A 356 1.94 -6.85 -6.20
CA CYS A 356 1.41 -5.77 -7.02
C CYS A 356 2.50 -4.82 -7.49
N SER A 357 2.32 -4.27 -8.69
CA SER A 357 2.95 -3.04 -9.15
C SER A 357 1.92 -2.09 -9.70
N SER A 358 2.22 -0.79 -9.74
CA SER A 358 1.36 0.23 -10.34
C SER A 358 1.52 0.34 -11.86
N THR A 359 2.42 -0.44 -12.46
CA THR A 359 2.70 -0.39 -13.90
C THR A 359 1.73 -1.23 -14.71
N LEU A 360 1.25 -0.66 -15.83
CA LEU A 360 0.50 -1.36 -16.86
C LEU A 360 1.32 -1.46 -18.16
N ALA A 361 1.25 -2.60 -18.82
CA ALA A 361 1.77 -2.78 -20.17
C ALA A 361 0.68 -3.31 -21.09
N GLY A 362 0.32 -2.54 -22.12
CA GLY A 362 -0.79 -2.86 -23.00
C GLY A 362 -2.13 -3.00 -22.28
N GLY A 363 -2.36 -2.17 -21.25
CA GLY A 363 -3.57 -2.18 -20.43
C GLY A 363 -3.67 -3.36 -19.44
N LYS A 364 -2.60 -4.12 -19.24
CA LYS A 364 -2.54 -5.25 -18.30
C LYS A 364 -1.52 -4.99 -17.19
N PRO A 365 -1.80 -5.39 -15.93
CA PRO A 365 -0.85 -5.29 -14.84
C PRO A 365 0.48 -5.97 -15.15
N LEU A 366 1.58 -5.38 -14.64
CA LEU A 366 2.91 -5.99 -14.59
C LEU A 366 3.26 -6.34 -13.15
N PRO A 367 2.71 -7.40 -12.57
CA PRO A 367 3.05 -7.80 -11.22
C PRO A 367 4.51 -8.28 -11.15
N MET A 368 5.12 -8.15 -9.96
CA MET A 368 6.37 -8.82 -9.68
C MET A 368 6.12 -10.31 -9.44
N TYR A 369 6.89 -11.13 -10.10
CA TYR A 369 6.96 -12.57 -9.87
C TYR A 369 8.38 -13.00 -9.58
N ASP A 370 8.53 -13.84 -8.60
CA ASP A 370 9.78 -14.48 -8.25
C ASP A 370 9.70 -16.00 -8.38
N TRP A 371 9.59 -16.48 -9.61
CA TRP A 371 9.64 -17.90 -9.94
C TRP A 371 11.03 -18.37 -10.36
N LYS A 372 11.75 -17.52 -11.10
CA LYS A 372 13.12 -17.77 -11.56
C LYS A 372 13.91 -16.47 -11.47
N ALA A 373 15.17 -16.59 -11.08
CA ALA A 373 16.11 -15.49 -11.21
C ALA A 373 16.08 -14.96 -12.65
N GLY A 374 15.78 -13.70 -12.83
CA GLY A 374 15.77 -13.01 -14.12
C GLY A 374 14.40 -12.80 -14.79
N ASP A 375 13.28 -13.30 -14.25
CA ASP A 375 11.96 -13.14 -14.87
C ASP A 375 11.07 -12.15 -14.10
N ALA A 376 11.59 -10.94 -13.90
CA ALA A 376 10.85 -9.85 -13.25
C ALA A 376 9.69 -9.30 -14.09
N THR A 377 9.64 -9.63 -15.39
CA THR A 377 8.66 -9.07 -16.33
C THR A 377 7.37 -9.86 -16.44
N GLY A 378 7.30 -11.05 -15.82
CA GLY A 378 6.09 -11.87 -15.85
C GLY A 378 5.69 -12.35 -17.25
N GLU A 379 6.61 -12.53 -18.17
CA GLU A 379 6.34 -13.05 -19.53
C GLU A 379 6.21 -14.58 -19.60
N GLY A 380 6.36 -15.28 -18.47
CA GLY A 380 6.20 -16.72 -18.38
C GLY A 380 4.73 -17.18 -18.51
N THR A 381 4.50 -18.36 -19.07
CA THR A 381 3.19 -18.93 -19.43
C THR A 381 2.25 -19.25 -18.24
N TYR A 382 2.65 -18.95 -17.00
CA TYR A 382 1.88 -19.28 -15.79
C TYR A 382 1.28 -18.06 -15.07
N TYR A 383 1.38 -16.85 -15.62
CA TYR A 383 1.07 -15.62 -14.91
C TYR A 383 -0.24 -14.99 -15.40
N GLU A 384 -1.17 -14.84 -14.47
CA GLU A 384 -2.39 -14.10 -14.75
C GLU A 384 -2.14 -12.60 -14.70
N ARG A 385 -2.01 -11.96 -15.84
CA ARG A 385 -1.93 -10.50 -15.96
C ARG A 385 -3.32 -9.88 -16.12
N LYS A 386 -4.23 -10.23 -15.21
CA LYS A 386 -5.59 -9.68 -15.19
C LYS A 386 -5.71 -8.66 -14.05
N MET A 387 -6.45 -7.59 -14.27
CA MET A 387 -6.75 -6.62 -13.20
C MET A 387 -7.53 -7.27 -12.05
N THR A 388 -8.25 -8.34 -12.32
CA THR A 388 -9.02 -9.11 -11.34
C THR A 388 -8.16 -10.06 -10.50
N THR A 389 -6.93 -10.36 -10.91
CA THR A 389 -6.01 -11.17 -10.08
C THR A 389 -5.54 -10.36 -8.89
N ALA A 390 -5.61 -10.95 -7.69
CA ALA A 390 -5.17 -10.27 -6.47
C ALA A 390 -3.81 -10.79 -6.01
N TYR A 391 -2.87 -9.87 -5.81
CA TYR A 391 -1.49 -10.12 -5.40
C TYR A 391 -1.18 -9.52 -4.04
N GLY A 392 -0.09 -9.99 -3.41
CA GLY A 392 0.45 -9.37 -2.20
C GLY A 392 0.83 -7.91 -2.42
N MET A 393 0.82 -7.11 -1.35
CA MET A 393 1.16 -5.70 -1.40
C MET A 393 2.38 -5.41 -0.54
N ARG A 394 3.42 -4.85 -1.17
CA ARG A 394 4.57 -4.23 -0.53
C ARG A 394 4.66 -2.79 -1.01
N CYS A 395 4.92 -1.85 -0.10
CA CYS A 395 4.95 -0.44 -0.44
C CYS A 395 6.38 0.12 -0.47
N VAL A 396 6.56 1.15 -1.28
CA VAL A 396 7.78 1.98 -1.34
C VAL A 396 7.47 3.38 -0.86
N LYS A 397 8.47 4.06 -0.33
CA LYS A 397 8.35 5.46 0.09
C LYS A 397 8.12 6.38 -1.11
N GLU A 398 7.26 7.38 -0.93
CA GLU A 398 7.04 8.43 -1.92
C GLU A 398 8.28 9.34 -2.08
#